data_e84832c54e3e4bd0faddf23de21105cb
#
_entry.id   e84832c54e3e4bd0faddf23de21105cb
#
_cell.length_a   1.000
_cell.length_b   1.000
_cell.length_c   1.000
_cell.angle_alpha   90.00
_cell.angle_beta   90.00
_cell.angle_gamma   90.00
#
_symmetry.space_group_name_H-M   'P 1'
#
loop_
_entity.id
_entity.type
_entity.pdbx_description
1 polymer ?
#
loop_
_entity_poly.entity_id
_entity_poly.type
_entity_poly.pdbx_seq_one_letter_code
_entity_poly.pdbx_strand_id
1 'polypeptide(L)'
;MKNRRDFLKDVCPTVAFAFFGLSFLEACSSGDDDVATTYPDTGSGSGADSGYTKDGNTYTIDLTNSNFSAIGNVGGWMNGNNIGIGALLLRISETEISGYTNKCPHLGRRDSWSSYDSTTGKFNCSAHGNSYADDCTTPGNG
;
A
#
# COMPACT_ATOMS: atom_id res chain seq x y z
N MET A 1 16.79 -21.17 -16.83
CA MET A 1 16.33 -19.81 -17.20
C MET A 1 14.91 -19.67 -16.66
N LYS A 2 14.69 -18.81 -15.64
CA LYS A 2 13.36 -18.54 -15.10
C LYS A 2 12.58 -17.76 -16.18
N ASN A 3 11.42 -18.26 -16.56
CA ASN A 3 10.55 -17.63 -17.55
C ASN A 3 10.00 -16.30 -17.01
N ARG A 4 9.82 -15.30 -17.87
CA ARG A 4 9.24 -13.98 -17.54
C ARG A 4 7.87 -14.07 -16.84
N ARG A 5 7.14 -15.18 -17.02
CA ARG A 5 5.87 -15.48 -16.35
C ARG A 5 6.00 -15.81 -14.86
N ASP A 6 7.13 -16.38 -14.44
CA ASP A 6 7.35 -16.69 -13.02
C ASP A 6 7.72 -15.44 -12.23
N PHE A 7 8.36 -14.46 -12.88
CA PHE A 7 8.66 -13.16 -12.26
C PHE A 7 7.40 -12.35 -11.92
N LEU A 8 6.36 -12.44 -12.75
CA LEU A 8 5.11 -11.70 -12.54
C LEU A 8 4.30 -12.25 -11.36
N LYS A 9 4.43 -13.52 -11.01
CA LYS A 9 3.77 -14.12 -9.85
C LYS A 9 4.40 -13.67 -8.52
N ASP A 10 5.68 -13.31 -8.56
CA ASP A 10 6.42 -12.85 -7.38
C ASP A 10 6.25 -11.34 -7.13
N VAL A 11 5.71 -10.57 -8.09
CA VAL A 11 5.64 -9.10 -8.06
C VAL A 11 4.25 -8.56 -7.70
N CYS A 12 3.21 -9.41 -7.77
CA CYS A 12 1.86 -9.04 -7.33
C CYS A 12 1.45 -9.86 -6.09
N PRO A 13 1.96 -9.55 -4.90
CA PRO A 13 1.36 -10.09 -3.70
C PRO A 13 -0.01 -9.44 -3.51
N THR A 14 -1.06 -10.19 -3.74
CA THR A 14 -2.41 -9.81 -3.31
C THR A 14 -2.39 -9.75 -1.79
N VAL A 15 -2.21 -8.58 -1.22
CA VAL A 15 -2.34 -8.39 0.21
C VAL A 15 -3.82 -8.12 0.48
N ALA A 16 -4.55 -9.18 0.83
CA ALA A 16 -5.91 -9.05 1.32
C ALA A 16 -5.87 -8.41 2.71
N PHE A 17 -6.37 -7.19 2.85
CA PHE A 17 -6.59 -6.58 4.15
C PHE A 17 -7.99 -6.96 4.63
N ALA A 18 -8.08 -7.88 5.58
CA ALA A 18 -9.31 -8.18 6.27
C ALA A 18 -9.53 -7.13 7.36
N PHE A 19 -10.55 -6.29 7.19
CA PHE A 19 -10.99 -5.37 8.23
C PHE A 19 -11.93 -6.10 9.18
N PHE A 20 -11.45 -6.47 10.34
CA PHE A 20 -12.31 -6.83 11.45
C PHE A 20 -12.52 -5.59 12.32
N GLY A 21 -13.65 -4.94 12.14
CA GLY A 21 -14.18 -4.00 13.12
C GLY A 21 -14.67 -4.78 14.33
N LEU A 22 -13.84 -4.95 15.33
CA LEU A 22 -14.24 -5.38 16.66
C LEU A 22 -13.58 -4.47 17.68
N SER A 23 -14.41 -3.65 18.29
CA SER A 23 -14.12 -2.97 19.52
C SER A 23 -13.76 -4.00 20.59
N PHE A 24 -12.55 -4.00 21.08
CA PHE A 24 -12.21 -4.59 22.35
C PHE A 24 -11.72 -3.50 23.28
N LEU A 25 -12.62 -3.14 24.18
CA LEU A 25 -12.33 -2.42 25.38
C LEU A 25 -11.61 -3.35 26.37
N GLU A 26 -10.57 -2.79 26.96
CA GLU A 26 -10.04 -3.07 28.29
C GLU A 26 -9.43 -4.43 28.60
N ALA A 27 -8.16 -4.41 28.92
CA ALA A 27 -7.70 -4.87 30.24
C ALA A 27 -6.32 -4.27 30.54
N CYS A 28 -6.28 -3.40 31.54
CA CYS A 28 -5.07 -3.05 32.27
C CYS A 28 -4.51 -4.30 32.95
N SER A 29 -3.22 -4.52 32.84
CA SER A 29 -2.44 -5.06 33.96
C SER A 29 -0.96 -4.75 33.78
N SER A 30 -0.45 -4.07 34.77
CA SER A 30 0.94 -3.76 35.03
C SER A 30 1.79 -5.02 35.19
N GLY A 31 3.03 -4.95 34.70
CA GLY A 31 4.07 -5.93 34.97
C GLY A 31 5.35 -5.53 34.26
N ASP A 32 6.28 -4.92 35.03
CA ASP A 32 7.64 -4.65 34.65
C ASP A 32 8.35 -5.94 34.18
N ASP A 33 9.13 -5.86 33.10
CA ASP A 33 10.51 -6.33 33.11
C ASP A 33 11.21 -5.92 31.78
N ASP A 34 12.31 -5.21 31.96
CA ASP A 34 13.28 -4.77 30.99
C ASP A 34 13.89 -5.93 30.17
N VAL A 35 13.88 -5.85 28.84
CA VAL A 35 15.06 -6.13 28.00
C VAL A 35 15.04 -5.22 26.77
N ALA A 36 15.84 -4.17 26.83
CA ALA A 36 16.20 -3.35 25.70
C ALA A 36 17.04 -4.16 24.71
N THR A 37 16.50 -4.39 23.51
CA THR A 37 17.32 -4.59 22.32
C THR A 37 16.96 -3.52 21.32
N THR A 38 17.73 -2.45 21.43
CA THR A 38 17.74 -1.31 20.52
C THR A 38 18.25 -1.77 19.15
N TYR A 39 17.36 -1.89 18.18
CA TYR A 39 17.72 -1.76 16.78
C TYR A 39 17.17 -0.42 16.30
N PRO A 40 18.01 0.47 15.75
CA PRO A 40 17.51 1.69 15.14
C PRO A 40 16.84 1.34 13.81
N ASP A 41 15.52 1.11 13.85
CA ASP A 41 14.72 1.16 12.64
C ASP A 41 14.50 2.64 12.30
N THR A 42 15.29 3.15 11.38
CA THR A 42 15.06 4.43 10.72
C THR A 42 13.93 4.29 9.70
N GLY A 43 12.78 3.81 10.15
CA GLY A 43 11.51 3.78 9.43
C GLY A 43 10.66 4.97 9.87
N SER A 44 11.01 6.15 9.40
CA SER A 44 10.21 7.37 9.61
C SER A 44 8.79 7.16 9.10
N GLY A 45 7.80 7.11 9.99
CA GLY A 45 6.39 7.13 9.60
C GLY A 45 5.39 6.46 10.53
N SER A 46 5.78 5.93 11.68
CA SER A 46 4.81 5.41 12.65
C SER A 46 4.62 6.40 13.80
N GLY A 47 4.06 7.56 13.49
CA GLY A 47 3.55 8.49 14.49
C GLY A 47 2.02 8.38 14.54
N ALA A 48 1.42 8.70 15.69
CA ALA A 48 -0.04 8.73 15.89
C ALA A 48 -0.78 9.56 14.80
N ASP A 49 -0.08 10.48 14.15
CA ASP A 49 -0.61 11.36 13.11
C ASP A 49 -0.53 10.77 11.68
N SER A 50 0.19 9.67 11.46
CA SER A 50 0.34 9.09 10.12
C SER A 50 -0.92 8.35 9.64
N GLY A 51 -1.79 7.92 10.56
CA GLY A 51 -3.00 7.17 10.27
C GLY A 51 -2.73 5.70 9.92
N TYR A 52 -1.55 5.18 10.20
CA TYR A 52 -1.24 3.77 10.05
C TYR A 52 -0.18 3.30 11.04
N THR A 53 -0.17 2.00 11.29
CA THR A 53 0.91 1.31 12.00
C THR A 53 1.52 0.25 11.09
N LYS A 54 2.79 -0.08 11.33
CA LYS A 54 3.52 -1.10 10.58
C LYS A 54 4.10 -2.13 11.54
N ASP A 55 3.83 -3.39 11.27
CA ASP A 55 4.43 -4.52 11.97
C ASP A 55 4.99 -5.51 10.92
N GLY A 56 6.30 -5.57 10.82
CA GLY A 56 6.98 -6.30 9.76
C GLY A 56 6.53 -5.84 8.37
N ASN A 57 5.83 -6.70 7.62
CA ASN A 57 5.27 -6.41 6.30
C ASN A 57 3.78 -6.04 6.34
N THR A 58 3.18 -5.99 7.51
CA THR A 58 1.76 -5.68 7.69
C THR A 58 1.57 -4.21 8.01
N TYR A 59 0.68 -3.57 7.27
CA TYR A 59 0.22 -2.21 7.53
C TYR A 59 -1.22 -2.25 8.02
N THR A 60 -1.49 -1.62 9.16
CA THR A 60 -2.85 -1.39 9.65
C THR A 60 -3.18 0.08 9.42
N ILE A 61 -4.19 0.35 8.61
CA ILE A 61 -4.55 1.69 8.15
C ILE A 61 -5.84 2.15 8.81
N ASP A 62 -5.83 3.35 9.37
CA ASP A 62 -7.02 4.04 9.83
C ASP A 62 -7.61 4.86 8.68
N LEU A 63 -8.68 4.36 8.09
CA LEU A 63 -9.37 5.03 6.97
C LEU A 63 -10.10 6.31 7.37
N THR A 64 -10.25 6.60 8.67
CA THR A 64 -10.81 7.87 9.15
C THR A 64 -9.78 8.99 9.16
N ASN A 65 -8.49 8.65 9.09
CA ASN A 65 -7.42 9.63 9.02
C ASN A 65 -7.41 10.33 7.67
N SER A 66 -7.22 11.65 7.68
CA SER A 66 -7.23 12.50 6.48
C SER A 66 -6.20 12.10 5.41
N ASN A 67 -5.09 11.47 5.81
CA ASN A 67 -4.07 10.98 4.89
C ASN A 67 -4.59 9.89 3.93
N PHE A 68 -5.68 9.21 4.30
CA PHE A 68 -6.30 8.14 3.52
C PHE A 68 -7.64 8.54 2.88
N SER A 69 -7.98 9.82 2.92
CA SER A 69 -9.24 10.32 2.34
C SER A 69 -9.42 9.99 0.86
N ALA A 70 -8.32 9.90 0.10
CA ALA A 70 -8.33 9.55 -1.33
C ALA A 70 -8.81 8.12 -1.61
N ILE A 71 -8.72 7.21 -0.64
CA ILE A 71 -9.22 5.83 -0.74
C ILE A 71 -10.46 5.61 0.14
N GLY A 72 -11.14 6.67 0.53
CA GLY A 72 -12.37 6.61 1.33
C GLY A 72 -13.54 5.96 0.59
N ASN A 73 -13.57 6.02 -0.73
CA ASN A 73 -14.63 5.46 -1.58
C ASN A 73 -14.10 4.41 -2.55
N VAL A 74 -14.96 3.52 -3.01
CA VAL A 74 -14.63 2.54 -4.05
C VAL A 74 -14.16 3.24 -5.33
N GLY A 75 -13.08 2.76 -5.92
CA GLY A 75 -12.39 3.38 -7.05
C GLY A 75 -11.41 4.49 -6.66
N GLY A 76 -11.39 4.89 -5.39
CA GLY A 76 -10.38 5.82 -4.87
C GLY A 76 -9.00 5.17 -4.84
N TRP A 77 -7.97 5.96 -5.14
CA TRP A 77 -6.59 5.50 -5.15
C TRP A 77 -5.63 6.54 -4.58
N MET A 78 -4.46 6.10 -4.15
CA MET A 78 -3.39 7.00 -3.73
C MET A 78 -2.01 6.37 -3.91
N ASN A 79 -0.99 7.21 -4.07
CA ASN A 79 0.40 6.80 -3.92
C ASN A 79 0.83 7.03 -2.47
N GLY A 80 1.10 5.96 -1.74
CA GLY A 80 1.53 6.02 -0.34
C GLY A 80 2.94 6.58 -0.12
N ASN A 81 3.69 6.89 -1.18
CA ASN A 81 5.07 7.37 -1.08
C ASN A 81 5.23 8.57 -0.14
N ASN A 82 4.28 9.51 -0.19
CA ASN A 82 4.35 10.75 0.60
C ASN A 82 4.12 10.52 2.11
N ILE A 83 3.55 9.40 2.48
CA ILE A 83 3.29 9.03 3.87
C ILE A 83 4.15 7.83 4.32
N GLY A 84 5.19 7.47 3.55
CA GLY A 84 6.12 6.39 3.89
C GLY A 84 5.66 4.99 3.55
N ILE A 85 4.51 4.83 2.86
CA ILE A 85 4.04 3.54 2.35
C ILE A 85 4.51 3.36 0.91
N GLY A 86 5.39 2.39 0.68
CA GLY A 86 5.98 2.13 -0.63
C GLY A 86 5.04 1.46 -1.64
N ALA A 87 3.75 1.79 -1.63
CA ALA A 87 2.71 1.17 -2.44
C ALA A 87 1.75 2.20 -3.06
N LEU A 88 1.14 1.81 -4.18
CA LEU A 88 -0.12 2.40 -4.64
C LEU A 88 -1.25 1.65 -3.95
N LEU A 89 -2.21 2.37 -3.42
CA LEU A 89 -3.39 1.82 -2.78
C LEU A 89 -4.61 2.12 -3.65
N LEU A 90 -5.45 1.12 -3.91
CA LEU A 90 -6.68 1.22 -4.68
C LEU A 90 -7.82 0.56 -3.92
N ARG A 91 -8.89 1.30 -3.63
CA ARG A 91 -10.08 0.72 -3.03
C ARG A 91 -10.93 0.05 -4.10
N ILE A 92 -10.93 -1.27 -4.12
CA ILE A 92 -11.64 -2.07 -5.14
C ILE A 92 -13.05 -2.44 -4.73
N SER A 93 -13.37 -2.42 -3.43
CA SER A 93 -14.73 -2.64 -2.91
C SER A 93 -14.92 -1.92 -1.58
N GLU A 94 -16.13 -2.01 -1.01
CA GLU A 94 -16.42 -1.46 0.33
C GLU A 94 -15.54 -2.08 1.42
N THR A 95 -15.08 -3.30 1.22
CA THR A 95 -14.35 -4.08 2.22
C THR A 95 -12.92 -4.44 1.81
N GLU A 96 -12.46 -3.98 0.62
CA GLU A 96 -11.16 -4.41 0.10
C GLU A 96 -10.37 -3.26 -0.51
N ILE A 97 -9.09 -3.19 -0.15
CA ILE A 97 -8.09 -2.30 -0.71
C ILE A 97 -6.96 -3.16 -1.26
N SER A 98 -6.65 -2.98 -2.54
CA SER A 98 -5.49 -3.61 -3.17
C SER A 98 -4.26 -2.71 -3.06
N GLY A 99 -3.12 -3.35 -2.81
CA GLY A 99 -1.82 -2.71 -2.77
C GLY A 99 -0.94 -3.16 -3.93
N TYR A 100 -0.35 -2.21 -4.64
CA TYR A 100 0.59 -2.45 -5.75
C TYR A 100 1.92 -1.81 -5.44
N THR A 101 3.01 -2.36 -5.98
CA THR A 101 4.28 -1.65 -5.88
C THR A 101 4.18 -0.28 -6.54
N ASN A 102 4.62 0.77 -5.85
CA ASN A 102 4.71 2.09 -6.45
C ASN A 102 6.00 2.29 -7.28
N LYS A 103 6.82 1.26 -7.40
CA LYS A 103 8.00 1.30 -8.25
C LYS A 103 7.59 1.12 -9.71
N CYS A 104 7.67 2.19 -10.50
CA CYS A 104 7.35 2.14 -11.92
C CYS A 104 8.23 1.11 -12.65
N PRO A 105 7.64 0.13 -13.36
CA PRO A 105 8.40 -0.94 -14.03
C PRO A 105 9.41 -0.45 -15.05
N HIS A 106 9.18 0.72 -15.68
CA HIS A 106 10.07 1.27 -16.70
C HIS A 106 11.42 1.71 -16.11
N LEU A 107 11.43 2.65 -15.16
CA LEU A 107 12.66 3.23 -14.59
C LEU A 107 12.70 3.23 -13.05
N GLY A 108 11.80 2.52 -12.40
CA GLY A 108 11.81 2.40 -10.95
C GLY A 108 11.41 3.63 -10.16
N ARG A 109 10.87 4.67 -10.81
CA ARG A 109 10.39 5.88 -10.12
C ARG A 109 9.16 5.57 -9.26
N ARG A 110 9.08 6.24 -8.10
CA ARG A 110 8.00 6.05 -7.12
C ARG A 110 7.07 7.24 -7.01
N ASP A 111 7.48 8.38 -7.50
CA ASP A 111 6.87 9.70 -7.33
C ASP A 111 6.06 10.18 -8.54
N SER A 112 6.05 9.40 -9.62
CA SER A 112 5.55 9.86 -10.92
C SER A 112 4.19 9.24 -11.30
N TRP A 113 3.49 8.62 -10.36
CA TRP A 113 2.14 8.13 -10.58
C TRP A 113 1.16 9.29 -10.53
N SER A 114 0.43 9.52 -11.62
CA SER A 114 -0.37 10.74 -11.81
C SER A 114 -1.88 10.51 -11.78
N SER A 115 -2.34 9.32 -12.19
CA SER A 115 -3.77 9.01 -12.21
C SER A 115 -4.03 7.51 -12.24
N TYR A 116 -5.24 7.15 -11.85
CA TYR A 116 -5.83 5.85 -12.10
C TYR A 116 -7.10 6.04 -12.93
N ASP A 117 -7.21 5.29 -14.02
CA ASP A 117 -8.39 5.27 -14.87
C ASP A 117 -9.23 4.04 -14.55
N SER A 118 -10.34 4.23 -13.85
CA SER A 118 -11.25 3.17 -13.44
C SER A 118 -11.99 2.51 -14.60
N THR A 119 -12.06 3.17 -15.77
CA THR A 119 -12.69 2.60 -16.96
C THR A 119 -11.83 1.54 -17.62
N THR A 120 -10.52 1.77 -17.62
CA THR A 120 -9.54 0.86 -18.22
C THR A 120 -8.77 0.02 -17.21
N GLY A 121 -8.95 0.28 -15.90
CA GLY A 121 -8.23 -0.39 -14.83
C GLY A 121 -6.73 -0.11 -14.86
N LYS A 122 -6.29 1.12 -15.18
CA LYS A 122 -4.87 1.42 -15.37
C LYS A 122 -4.37 2.57 -14.53
N PHE A 123 -3.21 2.36 -13.91
CA PHE A 123 -2.40 3.42 -13.32
C PHE A 123 -1.51 4.07 -14.38
N ASN A 124 -1.42 5.39 -14.39
CA ASN A 124 -0.60 6.15 -15.31
C ASN A 124 0.64 6.73 -14.61
N CYS A 125 1.81 6.48 -15.21
CA CYS A 125 3.08 7.04 -14.77
C CYS A 125 3.44 8.21 -15.69
N SER A 126 3.41 9.44 -15.18
CA SER A 126 3.64 10.67 -15.96
C SER A 126 5.09 10.86 -16.39
N ALA A 127 6.04 10.14 -15.81
CA ALA A 127 7.46 10.30 -16.16
C ALA A 127 7.72 10.05 -17.66
N HIS A 128 7.00 9.07 -18.27
CA HIS A 128 7.15 8.73 -19.69
C HIS A 128 5.82 8.41 -20.37
N GLY A 129 4.69 8.68 -19.73
CA GLY A 129 3.36 8.42 -20.28
C GLY A 129 2.96 6.94 -20.32
N ASN A 130 3.63 6.10 -19.55
CA ASN A 130 3.33 4.66 -19.50
C ASN A 130 2.15 4.37 -18.59
N SER A 131 1.34 3.36 -18.94
CA SER A 131 0.23 2.90 -18.11
C SER A 131 0.33 1.40 -17.83
N TYR A 132 -0.15 0.99 -16.65
CA TYR A 132 -0.04 -0.38 -16.14
C TYR A 132 -1.36 -0.80 -15.55
N ALA A 133 -1.83 -1.99 -15.94
CA ALA A 133 -3.10 -2.51 -15.48
C ALA A 133 -3.04 -2.96 -14.01
N ASP A 134 -4.15 -2.82 -13.33
CA ASP A 134 -4.35 -3.23 -11.93
C ASP A 134 -4.57 -4.74 -11.75
N ASP A 135 -4.81 -5.46 -12.85
CA ASP A 135 -4.96 -6.92 -12.87
C ASP A 135 -3.62 -7.68 -12.76
N CYS A 136 -2.48 -6.99 -12.82
CA CYS A 136 -1.12 -7.54 -12.79
C CYS A 136 -0.83 -8.60 -13.89
N THR A 137 -1.71 -8.78 -14.86
CA THR A 137 -1.61 -9.77 -15.92
C THR A 137 -1.53 -9.15 -17.30
N THR A 138 -2.22 -8.03 -17.50
CA THR A 138 -2.19 -7.28 -18.76
C THR A 138 -0.88 -6.50 -18.87
N PRO A 139 -0.11 -6.68 -19.95
CA PRO A 139 1.12 -5.92 -20.15
C PRO A 139 0.86 -4.41 -20.16
N GLY A 140 1.73 -3.65 -19.51
CA GLY A 140 1.75 -2.21 -19.64
C GLY A 140 2.18 -1.77 -21.04
N ASN A 141 1.85 -0.54 -21.41
CA ASN A 141 2.44 0.11 -22.59
C ASN A 141 3.67 0.91 -22.14
N GLY A 142 4.85 0.37 -22.35
CA GLY A 142 6.11 1.02 -21.95
C GLY A 142 7.30 0.09 -22.07
#